data_7a9028da61206f8b11258b608d6aac97
#
_entry.id   7a9028da61206f8b11258b608d6aac97
#
_cell.length_a   1.000
_cell.length_b   1.000
_cell.length_c   1.000
_cell.angle_alpha   90.00
_cell.angle_beta   90.00
_cell.angle_gamma   90.00
#
_symmetry.space_group_name_H-M   'P 1'
#
loop_
_entity.id
_entity.type
_entity.pdbx_description
1 polymer ?
#
loop_
_entity_poly.entity_id
_entity_poly.type
_entity_poly.pdbx_seq_one_letter_code
_entity_poly.pdbx_strand_id
1 'polypeptide(L)'
;MTTNVLMIFPKFNPNSFWSMQEACDLWGAKCVAPPLGLITVAALLPADWSIRLINCNAEALVDRDIDWADMVMTGGMLPQQIDALAIIDRCQRRGKTVVVGGPDATSSPEIYERADMLVLGEAEGVIDRFIDAWMGGVRHGQFAAEKFTVDVTRSPIPRFDLLKRKDYLYLGVQFSRGCPFNCEFCDIIELYGRVPRSKTNAQMLAELDAIYQLGYRGHVDFVDDNLVGNKKALKLFLPELIRWQQERGYPFRFSTEASINLADDSQLLNLMSQANFFAIFVGIESSDAATLISTQKKQNTRRSLADSIHNIYDAGMFVTAGFIVGFDTEKDNVAADMIACIQATSIPWCMVGLLTALPNTQLTRRLEREGRFFGYNWSGEGDQCTGGLNFTTLRPRREIWADYRAVLENVYEPAAFFERVRHVGHAMRRPALRALPGAVPQRKSKFATLRGRARDYRALGRVMWRMTVRRPDLRRHFWRTFLDCAKSNPAALDYVVMLMVVYLHLGRFAQSVIAELDRKIALDRDESERSGKALQIA
;
A
#
# COMPACT_ATOMS: atom_id res chain seq x y z
N MET A 1 -10.64 -36.41 -5.36
CA MET A 1 -9.89 -36.09 -6.61
C MET A 1 -9.02 -34.89 -6.30
N THR A 2 -7.76 -34.97 -6.67
CA THR A 2 -6.82 -33.85 -6.54
C THR A 2 -7.25 -32.74 -7.49
N THR A 3 -7.41 -31.49 -7.01
CA THR A 3 -7.78 -30.34 -7.84
C THR A 3 -6.54 -29.51 -8.18
N ASN A 4 -6.35 -29.16 -9.44
CA ASN A 4 -5.31 -28.25 -9.89
C ASN A 4 -5.84 -26.82 -9.82
N VAL A 5 -5.30 -26.00 -8.92
CA VAL A 5 -5.69 -24.60 -8.71
C VAL A 5 -4.64 -23.66 -9.27
N LEU A 6 -5.03 -22.84 -10.23
CA LEU A 6 -4.21 -21.72 -10.69
C LEU A 6 -4.65 -20.44 -9.99
N MET A 7 -3.80 -19.91 -9.14
CA MET A 7 -4.00 -18.61 -8.52
C MET A 7 -3.36 -17.52 -9.37
N ILE A 8 -4.13 -16.49 -9.76
CA ILE A 8 -3.66 -15.40 -10.59
C ILE A 8 -3.81 -14.08 -9.83
N PHE A 9 -2.69 -13.38 -9.65
CA PHE A 9 -2.70 -12.02 -9.12
C PHE A 9 -2.69 -11.03 -10.27
N PRO A 10 -3.77 -10.26 -10.47
CA PRO A 10 -3.92 -9.36 -11.60
C PRO A 10 -2.87 -8.25 -11.60
N LYS A 11 -2.63 -7.70 -12.78
CA LYS A 11 -1.70 -6.62 -12.97
C LYS A 11 -2.28 -5.30 -12.43
N PHE A 12 -1.44 -4.53 -11.74
CA PHE A 12 -1.76 -3.15 -11.40
C PHE A 12 -1.78 -2.28 -12.65
N ASN A 13 -2.63 -1.27 -12.64
CA ASN A 13 -2.55 -0.21 -13.63
C ASN A 13 -1.11 0.37 -13.63
N PRO A 14 -0.42 0.43 -14.78
CA PRO A 14 0.96 0.92 -14.85
C PRO A 14 1.10 2.39 -14.41
N ASN A 15 0.02 3.17 -14.51
CA ASN A 15 -0.04 4.56 -14.06
C ASN A 15 -0.43 4.69 -12.57
N SER A 16 -0.41 3.62 -11.80
CA SER A 16 -0.68 3.66 -10.36
C SER A 16 0.51 4.23 -9.57
N PHE A 17 0.19 4.99 -8.52
CA PHE A 17 1.15 5.41 -7.50
C PHE A 17 1.96 4.23 -6.93
N TRP A 18 1.36 3.06 -6.85
CA TRP A 18 1.93 1.85 -6.25
C TRP A 18 2.83 1.02 -7.18
N SER A 19 2.94 1.38 -8.46
CA SER A 19 3.71 0.55 -9.41
C SER A 19 5.20 0.50 -9.10
N MET A 20 5.78 1.60 -8.61
CA MET A 20 7.20 1.74 -8.21
C MET A 20 8.20 1.05 -9.14
N GLN A 21 7.90 0.94 -10.44
CA GLN A 21 8.65 0.13 -11.41
C GLN A 21 10.14 0.52 -11.45
N GLU A 22 10.44 1.83 -11.39
CA GLU A 22 11.83 2.29 -11.44
C GLU A 22 12.64 1.89 -10.20
N ALA A 23 12.00 1.86 -9.04
CA ALA A 23 12.62 1.34 -7.83
C ALA A 23 12.84 -0.17 -7.95
N CYS A 24 11.85 -0.92 -8.45
CA CYS A 24 11.99 -2.36 -8.70
C CYS A 24 13.18 -2.65 -9.62
N ASP A 25 13.31 -1.96 -10.75
CA ASP A 25 14.40 -2.14 -11.71
C ASP A 25 15.79 -1.91 -11.08
N LEU A 26 15.93 -0.91 -10.23
CA LEU A 26 17.20 -0.58 -9.59
C LEU A 26 17.65 -1.65 -8.59
N TRP A 27 16.73 -2.25 -7.85
CA TRP A 27 17.02 -3.34 -6.90
C TRP A 27 16.95 -4.73 -7.52
N GLY A 28 16.53 -4.82 -8.81
CA GLY A 28 16.43 -6.08 -9.53
C GLY A 28 15.23 -6.93 -9.10
N ALA A 29 14.19 -6.26 -8.63
CA ALA A 29 12.85 -6.81 -8.44
C ALA A 29 12.00 -6.56 -9.68
N LYS A 30 10.84 -7.23 -9.78
CA LYS A 30 9.87 -7.03 -10.87
C LYS A 30 8.64 -6.28 -10.41
N CYS A 31 8.27 -6.44 -9.13
CA CYS A 31 7.16 -5.74 -8.51
C CYS A 31 7.42 -5.48 -7.03
N VAL A 32 6.58 -4.68 -6.42
CA VAL A 32 6.75 -4.16 -5.05
C VAL A 32 6.51 -5.25 -4.02
N ALA A 33 5.33 -5.86 -3.99
CA ALA A 33 4.86 -6.76 -2.96
C ALA A 33 4.23 -8.03 -3.53
N PRO A 34 4.27 -9.16 -2.78
CA PRO A 34 3.56 -10.38 -3.13
C PRO A 34 2.07 -10.29 -2.80
N PRO A 35 1.23 -11.15 -3.42
CA PRO A 35 -0.19 -11.26 -3.11
C PRO A 35 -0.44 -12.01 -1.80
N LEU A 36 -0.25 -11.36 -0.64
CA LEU A 36 -0.39 -11.99 0.67
C LEU A 36 -1.76 -12.67 0.85
N GLY A 37 -2.85 -12.03 0.41
CA GLY A 37 -4.20 -12.61 0.49
C GLY A 37 -4.32 -13.92 -0.28
N LEU A 38 -3.82 -13.99 -1.53
CA LEU A 38 -3.89 -15.24 -2.32
C LEU A 38 -3.07 -16.37 -1.70
N ILE A 39 -1.86 -16.10 -1.20
CA ILE A 39 -1.05 -17.14 -0.55
C ILE A 39 -1.58 -17.55 0.83
N THR A 40 -2.36 -16.69 1.49
CA THR A 40 -3.12 -17.06 2.70
C THR A 40 -4.28 -17.98 2.33
N VAL A 41 -5.06 -17.65 1.30
CA VAL A 41 -6.12 -18.53 0.76
C VAL A 41 -5.53 -19.87 0.33
N ALA A 42 -4.37 -19.89 -0.34
CA ALA A 42 -3.67 -21.13 -0.70
C ALA A 42 -3.40 -22.04 0.50
N ALA A 43 -3.13 -21.46 1.67
CA ALA A 43 -2.87 -22.21 2.90
C ALA A 43 -4.16 -22.78 3.55
N LEU A 44 -5.34 -22.26 3.16
CA LEU A 44 -6.64 -22.74 3.62
C LEU A 44 -7.20 -23.87 2.74
N LEU A 45 -6.66 -24.09 1.54
CA LEU A 45 -7.11 -25.13 0.62
C LEU A 45 -6.60 -26.51 1.07
N PRO A 46 -7.28 -27.60 0.67
CA PRO A 46 -6.85 -28.96 0.98
C PRO A 46 -5.40 -29.24 0.57
N ALA A 47 -4.66 -29.92 1.44
CA ALA A 47 -3.22 -30.16 1.25
C ALA A 47 -2.89 -31.06 0.03
N ASP A 48 -3.86 -31.84 -0.45
CA ASP A 48 -3.75 -32.71 -1.63
C ASP A 48 -4.04 -31.97 -2.95
N TRP A 49 -4.49 -30.70 -2.89
CA TRP A 49 -4.67 -29.89 -4.08
C TRP A 49 -3.32 -29.34 -4.60
N SER A 50 -3.17 -29.36 -5.92
CA SER A 50 -1.97 -28.84 -6.56
C SER A 50 -2.14 -27.35 -6.87
N ILE A 51 -1.31 -26.49 -6.28
CA ILE A 51 -1.46 -25.04 -6.39
C ILE A 51 -0.30 -24.44 -7.20
N ARG A 52 -0.62 -23.58 -8.18
CA ARG A 52 0.33 -22.70 -8.87
C ARG A 52 -0.09 -21.25 -8.70
N LEU A 53 0.88 -20.36 -8.52
CA LEU A 53 0.69 -18.93 -8.43
C LEU A 53 1.36 -18.21 -9.58
N ILE A 54 0.60 -17.41 -10.32
CA ILE A 54 1.09 -16.47 -11.34
C ILE A 54 0.81 -15.04 -10.87
N ASN A 55 1.86 -14.25 -10.72
CA ASN A 55 1.73 -12.82 -10.49
C ASN A 55 1.95 -12.07 -11.80
N CYS A 56 0.88 -11.52 -12.38
CA CYS A 56 0.91 -10.81 -13.66
C CYS A 56 1.75 -9.52 -13.63
N ASN A 57 2.11 -9.02 -12.45
CA ASN A 57 3.07 -7.92 -12.30
C ASN A 57 4.52 -8.36 -12.46
N ALA A 58 4.81 -9.66 -12.34
CA ALA A 58 6.16 -10.22 -12.37
C ALA A 58 6.41 -11.14 -13.57
N GLU A 59 5.37 -11.77 -14.09
CA GLU A 59 5.46 -12.72 -15.20
C GLU A 59 4.19 -12.73 -16.06
N ALA A 60 4.33 -13.17 -17.30
CA ALA A 60 3.20 -13.27 -18.22
C ALA A 60 2.37 -14.53 -17.93
N LEU A 61 1.04 -14.37 -17.87
CA LEU A 61 0.09 -15.48 -17.89
C LEU A 61 0.03 -16.07 -19.31
N VAL A 62 0.35 -17.35 -19.46
CA VAL A 62 0.27 -18.05 -20.75
C VAL A 62 -0.84 -19.11 -20.72
N ASP A 63 -1.38 -19.43 -21.90
CA ASP A 63 -2.55 -20.30 -22.03
C ASP A 63 -2.34 -21.70 -21.46
N ARG A 64 -1.13 -22.27 -21.58
CA ARG A 64 -0.79 -23.56 -20.98
C ARG A 64 -0.95 -23.60 -19.46
N ASP A 65 -0.81 -22.45 -18.78
CA ASP A 65 -1.00 -22.39 -17.33
C ASP A 65 -2.49 -22.46 -17.00
N ILE A 66 -3.32 -21.79 -17.81
CA ILE A 66 -4.79 -21.86 -17.70
C ILE A 66 -5.28 -23.27 -18.02
N ASP A 67 -4.77 -23.89 -19.08
CA ASP A 67 -5.17 -25.25 -19.50
C ASP A 67 -4.87 -26.30 -18.44
N TRP A 68 -3.80 -26.15 -17.69
CA TRP A 68 -3.42 -27.04 -16.59
C TRP A 68 -4.43 -27.05 -15.43
N ALA A 69 -5.13 -25.96 -15.21
CA ALA A 69 -6.01 -25.78 -14.04
C ALA A 69 -7.37 -26.48 -14.21
N ASP A 70 -7.89 -27.04 -13.15
CA ASP A 70 -9.31 -27.40 -13.00
C ASP A 70 -10.13 -26.20 -12.51
N MET A 71 -9.49 -25.32 -11.71
CA MET A 71 -10.04 -24.12 -11.13
C MET A 71 -9.05 -22.97 -11.24
N VAL A 72 -9.53 -21.78 -11.56
CA VAL A 72 -8.76 -20.53 -11.51
C VAL A 72 -9.27 -19.67 -10.36
N MET A 73 -8.39 -19.25 -9.46
CA MET A 73 -8.71 -18.30 -8.39
C MET A 73 -8.02 -16.97 -8.66
N THR A 74 -8.75 -15.87 -8.53
CA THR A 74 -8.21 -14.52 -8.68
C THR A 74 -8.86 -13.56 -7.69
N GLY A 75 -8.21 -12.43 -7.47
CA GLY A 75 -8.72 -11.35 -6.64
C GLY A 75 -7.67 -10.27 -6.49
N GLY A 76 -8.10 -9.07 -6.18
CA GLY A 76 -7.23 -7.92 -6.11
C GLY A 76 -7.89 -6.73 -5.43
N MET A 77 -7.26 -5.60 -5.60
CA MET A 77 -7.74 -4.28 -5.19
C MET A 77 -8.29 -3.52 -6.40
N LEU A 78 -9.02 -2.43 -6.16
CA LEU A 78 -9.58 -1.56 -7.19
C LEU A 78 -8.61 -1.24 -8.36
N PRO A 79 -7.33 -0.88 -8.15
CA PRO A 79 -6.40 -0.61 -9.26
C PRO A 79 -6.08 -1.82 -10.17
N GLN A 80 -6.54 -3.02 -9.81
CA GLN A 80 -6.33 -4.26 -10.57
C GLN A 80 -7.61 -4.74 -11.27
N GLN A 81 -8.73 -4.07 -11.08
CA GLN A 81 -10.06 -4.50 -11.50
C GLN A 81 -10.14 -4.81 -13.00
N ILE A 82 -9.59 -3.95 -13.85
CA ILE A 82 -9.63 -4.14 -15.32
C ILE A 82 -8.92 -5.44 -15.73
N ASP A 83 -7.71 -5.65 -15.21
CA ASP A 83 -6.94 -6.85 -15.53
C ASP A 83 -7.62 -8.11 -14.95
N ALA A 84 -8.22 -7.99 -13.76
CA ALA A 84 -9.01 -9.08 -13.16
C ALA A 84 -10.19 -9.48 -14.06
N LEU A 85 -10.96 -8.52 -14.58
CA LEU A 85 -12.06 -8.79 -15.51
C LEU A 85 -11.58 -9.43 -16.82
N ALA A 86 -10.47 -8.95 -17.37
CA ALA A 86 -9.85 -9.54 -18.57
C ALA A 86 -9.36 -10.98 -18.34
N ILE A 87 -8.83 -11.28 -17.15
CA ILE A 87 -8.42 -12.63 -16.74
C ILE A 87 -9.63 -13.56 -16.66
N ILE A 88 -10.74 -13.11 -16.06
CA ILE A 88 -11.99 -13.88 -15.96
C ILE A 88 -12.44 -14.29 -17.36
N ASP A 89 -12.61 -13.30 -18.25
CA ASP A 89 -13.06 -13.54 -19.63
C ASP A 89 -12.11 -14.49 -20.40
N ARG A 90 -10.81 -14.37 -20.19
CA ARG A 90 -9.81 -15.24 -20.83
C ARG A 90 -9.90 -16.68 -20.34
N CYS A 91 -10.06 -16.88 -19.03
CA CYS A 91 -10.15 -18.22 -18.43
C CYS A 91 -11.44 -18.93 -18.80
N GLN A 92 -12.58 -18.21 -18.78
CA GLN A 92 -13.88 -18.76 -19.16
C GLN A 92 -13.94 -19.16 -20.66
N ARG A 93 -13.33 -18.35 -21.57
CA ARG A 93 -13.19 -18.76 -22.99
C ARG A 93 -12.42 -20.06 -23.18
N ARG A 94 -11.62 -20.46 -22.19
CA ARG A 94 -10.90 -21.76 -22.19
C ARG A 94 -11.64 -22.85 -21.39
N GLY A 95 -12.89 -22.61 -21.03
CA GLY A 95 -13.74 -23.57 -20.31
C GLY A 95 -13.32 -23.81 -18.86
N LYS A 96 -12.66 -22.84 -18.20
CA LYS A 96 -12.24 -22.97 -16.81
C LYS A 96 -13.19 -22.26 -15.87
N THR A 97 -13.53 -22.92 -14.75
CA THR A 97 -14.29 -22.31 -13.67
C THR A 97 -13.44 -21.25 -12.98
N VAL A 98 -13.93 -20.02 -12.89
CA VAL A 98 -13.24 -18.89 -12.28
C VAL A 98 -13.89 -18.51 -10.96
N VAL A 99 -13.09 -18.50 -9.91
CA VAL A 99 -13.44 -18.10 -8.55
C VAL A 99 -12.84 -16.74 -8.25
N VAL A 100 -13.64 -15.77 -7.85
CA VAL A 100 -13.17 -14.43 -7.52
C VAL A 100 -13.43 -14.10 -6.06
N GLY A 101 -12.44 -13.49 -5.41
CA GLY A 101 -12.54 -13.02 -4.03
C GLY A 101 -11.69 -11.77 -3.80
N GLY A 102 -11.43 -11.49 -2.52
CA GLY A 102 -10.61 -10.34 -2.13
C GLY A 102 -11.40 -9.06 -1.88
N PRO A 103 -10.72 -7.97 -1.52
CA PRO A 103 -11.38 -6.75 -1.05
C PRO A 103 -12.27 -6.07 -2.10
N ASP A 104 -11.82 -5.97 -3.36
CA ASP A 104 -12.60 -5.31 -4.41
C ASP A 104 -13.88 -6.08 -4.73
N ALA A 105 -13.81 -7.41 -4.92
CA ALA A 105 -14.98 -8.25 -5.12
C ALA A 105 -15.92 -8.27 -3.91
N THR A 106 -15.39 -8.14 -2.69
CA THR A 106 -16.22 -8.05 -1.46
C THR A 106 -16.94 -6.72 -1.37
N SER A 107 -16.31 -5.64 -1.82
CA SER A 107 -16.90 -4.29 -1.81
C SER A 107 -17.89 -4.06 -2.94
N SER A 108 -17.68 -4.66 -4.11
CA SER A 108 -18.48 -4.47 -5.33
C SER A 108 -18.69 -5.80 -6.06
N PRO A 109 -19.43 -6.76 -5.47
CA PRO A 109 -19.64 -8.08 -6.05
C PRO A 109 -20.34 -8.04 -7.42
N GLU A 110 -21.18 -7.04 -7.65
CA GLU A 110 -21.91 -6.81 -8.91
C GLU A 110 -20.98 -6.64 -10.13
N ILE A 111 -19.80 -6.11 -9.93
CA ILE A 111 -18.78 -5.97 -11.00
C ILE A 111 -18.26 -7.33 -11.46
N TYR A 112 -18.26 -8.29 -10.56
CA TYR A 112 -17.71 -9.64 -10.73
C TYR A 112 -18.77 -10.72 -10.98
N GLU A 113 -20.06 -10.37 -11.20
CA GLU A 113 -21.16 -11.33 -11.47
C GLU A 113 -20.90 -12.26 -12.67
N ARG A 114 -20.02 -11.85 -13.58
CA ARG A 114 -19.59 -12.70 -14.70
C ARG A 114 -18.71 -13.89 -14.28
N ALA A 115 -18.11 -13.87 -13.10
CA ALA A 115 -17.33 -15.00 -12.60
C ALA A 115 -18.26 -16.16 -12.22
N ASP A 116 -17.74 -17.37 -12.30
CA ASP A 116 -18.55 -18.56 -11.99
C ASP A 116 -18.86 -18.66 -10.50
N MET A 117 -17.90 -18.33 -9.65
CA MET A 117 -18.05 -18.37 -8.20
C MET A 117 -17.46 -17.12 -7.54
N LEU A 118 -18.17 -16.59 -6.53
CA LEU A 118 -17.69 -15.49 -5.70
C LEU A 118 -17.44 -15.98 -4.27
N VAL A 119 -16.27 -15.66 -3.71
CA VAL A 119 -15.91 -15.91 -2.31
C VAL A 119 -15.66 -14.57 -1.63
N LEU A 120 -16.65 -14.08 -0.88
CA LEU A 120 -16.71 -12.73 -0.36
C LEU A 120 -16.43 -12.66 1.14
N GLY A 121 -15.78 -11.60 1.56
CA GLY A 121 -15.35 -11.38 2.94
C GLY A 121 -14.07 -12.11 3.29
N GLU A 122 -13.89 -12.38 4.58
CA GLU A 122 -12.67 -13.03 5.09
C GLU A 122 -12.73 -14.54 4.83
N ALA A 123 -11.76 -15.05 4.07
CA ALA A 123 -11.77 -16.42 3.56
C ALA A 123 -11.89 -17.48 4.68
N GLU A 124 -11.27 -17.25 5.83
CA GLU A 124 -11.31 -18.16 6.98
C GLU A 124 -12.75 -18.46 7.47
N GLY A 125 -13.69 -17.53 7.24
CA GLY A 125 -15.08 -17.67 7.65
C GLY A 125 -15.98 -18.40 6.63
N VAL A 126 -15.46 -18.71 5.43
CA VAL A 126 -16.31 -19.21 4.34
C VAL A 126 -15.68 -20.33 3.53
N ILE A 127 -14.37 -20.52 3.63
CA ILE A 127 -13.62 -21.40 2.72
C ILE A 127 -14.06 -22.86 2.79
N ASP A 128 -14.40 -23.37 3.98
CA ASP A 128 -14.86 -24.75 4.16
C ASP A 128 -16.13 -25.02 3.35
N ARG A 129 -17.13 -24.11 3.42
CA ARG A 129 -18.37 -24.20 2.63
C ARG A 129 -18.11 -24.16 1.12
N PHE A 130 -17.15 -23.34 0.70
CA PHE A 130 -16.74 -23.30 -0.70
C PHE A 130 -16.09 -24.61 -1.15
N ILE A 131 -15.17 -25.18 -0.34
CA ILE A 131 -14.50 -26.46 -0.63
C ILE A 131 -15.52 -27.59 -0.72
N ASP A 132 -16.45 -27.70 0.24
CA ASP A 132 -17.51 -28.71 0.25
C ASP A 132 -18.39 -28.62 -1.02
N ALA A 133 -18.78 -27.41 -1.41
CA ALA A 133 -19.55 -27.17 -2.62
C ALA A 133 -18.77 -27.60 -3.89
N TRP A 134 -17.49 -27.21 -3.98
CA TRP A 134 -16.62 -27.61 -5.10
C TRP A 134 -16.47 -29.13 -5.19
N MET A 135 -16.21 -29.79 -4.07
CA MET A 135 -16.09 -31.25 -4.00
C MET A 135 -17.41 -31.95 -4.31
N GLY A 136 -18.54 -31.32 -3.97
CA GLY A 136 -19.89 -31.76 -4.34
C GLY A 136 -20.28 -31.51 -5.79
N GLY A 137 -19.37 -30.94 -6.62
CA GLY A 137 -19.62 -30.71 -8.05
C GLY A 137 -20.26 -29.36 -8.37
N VAL A 138 -20.46 -28.47 -7.41
CA VAL A 138 -20.98 -27.11 -7.64
C VAL A 138 -19.89 -26.29 -8.37
N ARG A 139 -20.32 -25.56 -9.41
CA ARG A 139 -19.42 -24.76 -10.26
C ARG A 139 -19.88 -23.30 -10.41
N HIS A 140 -21.02 -22.94 -9.83
CA HIS A 140 -21.56 -21.59 -9.83
C HIS A 140 -22.13 -21.25 -8.46
N GLY A 141 -22.01 -19.98 -8.05
CA GLY A 141 -22.62 -19.49 -6.82
C GLY A 141 -21.80 -18.46 -6.07
N GLN A 142 -22.39 -17.96 -4.98
CA GLN A 142 -21.76 -16.98 -4.11
C GLN A 142 -21.66 -17.54 -2.69
N PHE A 143 -20.49 -17.40 -2.11
CA PHE A 143 -20.13 -17.80 -0.76
C PHE A 143 -19.67 -16.56 0.01
N ALA A 144 -20.43 -16.10 0.97
CA ALA A 144 -20.08 -14.94 1.76
C ALA A 144 -19.80 -15.31 3.22
N ALA A 145 -18.71 -14.79 3.76
CA ALA A 145 -18.44 -14.86 5.20
C ALA A 145 -19.35 -13.90 5.95
N GLU A 146 -19.69 -14.25 7.18
CA GLU A 146 -20.33 -13.31 8.09
C GLU A 146 -19.32 -12.19 8.47
N LYS A 147 -19.74 -10.94 8.31
CA LYS A 147 -18.86 -9.79 8.52
C LYS A 147 -18.40 -9.71 9.98
N PHE A 148 -17.10 -9.46 10.16
CA PHE A 148 -16.46 -9.14 11.44
C PHE A 148 -16.41 -10.26 12.48
N THR A 149 -16.81 -11.47 12.14
CA THR A 149 -16.88 -12.62 13.07
C THR A 149 -15.66 -13.53 13.01
N VAL A 150 -14.83 -13.41 11.98
CA VAL A 150 -13.67 -14.29 11.79
C VAL A 150 -12.68 -14.18 12.94
N ASP A 151 -12.34 -15.33 13.52
CA ASP A 151 -11.25 -15.46 14.47
C ASP A 151 -9.91 -15.55 13.75
N VAL A 152 -9.18 -14.42 13.69
CA VAL A 152 -7.89 -14.33 13.01
C VAL A 152 -6.78 -15.17 13.67
N THR A 153 -7.02 -15.68 14.90
CA THR A 153 -6.08 -16.62 15.54
C THR A 153 -6.09 -18.00 14.88
N ARG A 154 -7.06 -18.25 13.99
CA ARG A 154 -7.16 -19.47 13.16
C ARG A 154 -6.54 -19.31 11.78
N SER A 155 -6.10 -18.11 11.40
CA SER A 155 -5.46 -17.88 10.10
C SER A 155 -4.17 -18.70 9.98
N PRO A 156 -3.98 -19.45 8.89
CA PRO A 156 -2.79 -20.26 8.68
C PRO A 156 -1.56 -19.42 8.36
N ILE A 157 -0.38 -20.03 8.44
CA ILE A 157 0.84 -19.44 7.89
C ILE A 157 0.69 -19.39 6.36
N PRO A 158 0.83 -18.20 5.73
CA PRO A 158 0.71 -18.08 4.28
C PRO A 158 1.71 -18.95 3.52
N ARG A 159 1.34 -19.42 2.34
CA ARG A 159 2.17 -20.27 1.47
C ARG A 159 3.30 -19.46 0.81
N PHE A 160 4.24 -18.94 1.64
CA PHE A 160 5.41 -18.19 1.17
C PHE A 160 6.32 -19.00 0.23
N ASP A 161 6.21 -20.33 0.25
CA ASP A 161 6.90 -21.25 -0.65
C ASP A 161 6.47 -21.10 -2.12
N LEU A 162 5.25 -20.64 -2.39
CA LEU A 162 4.75 -20.35 -3.73
C LEU A 162 5.40 -19.11 -4.36
N LEU A 163 6.08 -18.26 -3.56
CA LEU A 163 6.61 -16.99 -4.02
C LEU A 163 7.99 -17.13 -4.68
N LYS A 164 8.15 -16.53 -5.85
CA LYS A 164 9.46 -16.25 -6.46
C LYS A 164 10.10 -15.03 -5.79
N ARG A 165 10.60 -15.20 -4.56
CA ARG A 165 11.04 -14.12 -3.65
C ARG A 165 11.94 -13.03 -4.27
N LYS A 166 12.67 -13.34 -5.32
CA LYS A 166 13.54 -12.38 -6.03
C LYS A 166 12.76 -11.36 -6.83
N ASP A 167 11.49 -11.65 -7.10
CA ASP A 167 10.64 -10.79 -7.92
C ASP A 167 10.05 -9.63 -7.11
N TYR A 168 10.19 -9.64 -5.77
CA TYR A 168 9.57 -8.67 -4.87
C TYR A 168 10.60 -7.78 -4.14
N LEU A 169 10.26 -6.50 -3.97
CA LEU A 169 11.05 -5.56 -3.16
C LEU A 169 10.98 -5.92 -1.67
N TYR A 170 9.79 -6.33 -1.21
CA TYR A 170 9.57 -6.77 0.17
C TYR A 170 8.57 -7.93 0.24
N LEU A 171 8.48 -8.57 1.40
CA LEU A 171 7.42 -9.52 1.71
C LEU A 171 6.47 -8.90 2.74
N GLY A 172 5.23 -9.40 2.80
CA GLY A 172 4.22 -8.91 3.74
C GLY A 172 3.85 -9.95 4.79
N VAL A 173 3.50 -9.47 5.99
CA VAL A 173 2.79 -10.22 7.04
C VAL A 173 1.66 -9.33 7.58
N GLN A 174 0.66 -9.91 8.21
CA GLN A 174 -0.46 -9.15 8.78
C GLN A 174 -0.66 -9.56 10.25
N PHE A 175 -0.55 -8.60 11.17
CA PHE A 175 -0.77 -8.81 12.59
C PHE A 175 -2.22 -8.70 12.98
N SER A 176 -2.93 -7.70 12.45
CA SER A 176 -4.34 -7.45 12.78
C SER A 176 -5.17 -7.01 11.58
N ARG A 177 -6.49 -7.13 11.71
CA ARG A 177 -7.49 -6.65 10.77
C ARG A 177 -8.49 -5.76 11.49
N GLY A 178 -8.90 -4.68 10.81
CA GLY A 178 -9.85 -3.69 11.32
C GLY A 178 -9.21 -2.48 11.97
N CYS A 179 -9.97 -1.40 12.08
CA CYS A 179 -9.49 -0.11 12.56
C CYS A 179 -10.50 0.52 13.53
N PRO A 180 -10.09 1.01 14.73
CA PRO A 180 -11.03 1.52 15.74
C PRO A 180 -11.65 2.88 15.37
N PHE A 181 -11.10 3.56 14.36
CA PHE A 181 -11.57 4.86 13.93
C PHE A 181 -12.79 4.76 13.01
N ASN A 182 -13.47 5.88 12.77
CA ASN A 182 -14.73 5.93 12.03
C ASN A 182 -14.69 6.95 10.89
N CYS A 183 -13.57 7.01 10.17
CA CYS A 183 -13.39 7.96 9.08
C CYS A 183 -14.46 7.75 7.99
N GLU A 184 -15.16 8.81 7.59
CA GLU A 184 -16.33 8.74 6.70
C GLU A 184 -16.00 8.13 5.32
N PHE A 185 -14.80 8.38 4.81
CA PHE A 185 -14.35 7.98 3.48
C PHE A 185 -13.69 6.60 3.42
N CYS A 186 -13.44 5.96 4.57
CA CYS A 186 -12.63 4.74 4.65
C CYS A 186 -13.50 3.48 4.54
N ASP A 187 -13.12 2.57 3.66
CA ASP A 187 -13.79 1.28 3.43
C ASP A 187 -13.33 0.16 4.37
N ILE A 188 -12.20 0.32 5.06
CA ILE A 188 -11.62 -0.69 5.96
C ILE A 188 -12.61 -1.12 7.05
N ILE A 189 -13.35 -0.18 7.62
CA ILE A 189 -14.35 -0.49 8.65
C ILE A 189 -15.58 -1.23 8.11
N GLU A 190 -15.83 -1.12 6.82
CA GLU A 190 -16.91 -1.87 6.13
C GLU A 190 -16.44 -3.28 5.73
N LEU A 191 -15.13 -3.46 5.48
CA LEU A 191 -14.52 -4.75 5.16
C LEU A 191 -14.19 -5.58 6.40
N TYR A 192 -13.53 -4.97 7.40
CA TYR A 192 -12.94 -5.68 8.55
C TYR A 192 -13.47 -5.26 9.92
N GLY A 193 -14.35 -4.23 9.96
CA GLY A 193 -14.98 -3.74 11.20
C GLY A 193 -14.10 -2.79 12.01
N ARG A 194 -14.69 -2.31 13.12
CA ARG A 194 -14.10 -1.31 13.99
C ARG A 194 -13.40 -1.87 15.23
N VAL A 195 -13.41 -3.19 15.41
CA VAL A 195 -12.70 -3.85 16.51
C VAL A 195 -11.45 -4.54 15.92
N PRO A 196 -10.23 -4.03 16.17
CA PRO A 196 -9.02 -4.66 15.68
C PRO A 196 -8.87 -6.07 16.28
N ARG A 197 -8.87 -7.08 15.42
CA ARG A 197 -8.67 -8.50 15.76
C ARG A 197 -7.24 -8.87 15.44
N SER A 198 -6.47 -9.29 16.44
CA SER A 198 -5.03 -9.56 16.30
C SER A 198 -4.72 -11.04 16.35
N LYS A 199 -3.77 -11.48 15.54
CA LYS A 199 -3.14 -12.79 15.65
C LYS A 199 -2.40 -12.91 16.98
N THR A 200 -2.13 -14.14 17.42
CA THR A 200 -1.27 -14.39 18.59
C THR A 200 0.19 -14.07 18.27
N ASN A 201 0.98 -13.77 19.30
CA ASN A 201 2.42 -13.56 19.16
C ASN A 201 3.11 -14.78 18.51
N ALA A 202 2.71 -15.99 18.93
CA ALA A 202 3.26 -17.23 18.40
C ALA A 202 3.00 -17.39 16.88
N GLN A 203 1.78 -17.05 16.40
CA GLN A 203 1.47 -17.08 14.97
C GLN A 203 2.36 -16.11 14.19
N MET A 204 2.48 -14.87 14.66
CA MET A 204 3.31 -13.88 13.98
C MET A 204 4.77 -14.29 13.90
N LEU A 205 5.33 -14.80 15.00
CA LEU A 205 6.70 -15.29 15.00
C LEU A 205 6.87 -16.52 14.10
N ALA A 206 5.87 -17.39 14.00
CA ALA A 206 5.88 -18.54 13.08
C ALA A 206 5.84 -18.10 11.60
N GLU A 207 5.07 -17.07 11.24
CA GLU A 207 5.08 -16.49 9.88
C GLU A 207 6.46 -15.89 9.54
N LEU A 208 7.07 -15.14 10.48
CA LEU A 208 8.41 -14.59 10.31
C LEU A 208 9.48 -15.69 10.23
N ASP A 209 9.34 -16.77 11.02
CA ASP A 209 10.21 -17.95 10.91
C ASP A 209 10.07 -18.64 9.55
N ALA A 210 8.87 -18.79 9.01
CA ALA A 210 8.65 -19.35 7.68
C ALA A 210 9.41 -18.53 6.61
N ILE A 211 9.30 -17.20 6.64
CA ILE A 211 10.04 -16.29 5.76
C ILE A 211 11.55 -16.42 5.98
N TYR A 212 11.98 -16.52 7.25
CA TYR A 212 13.39 -16.68 7.62
C TYR A 212 13.98 -17.98 7.11
N GLN A 213 13.27 -19.11 7.28
CA GLN A 213 13.69 -20.45 6.83
C GLN A 213 13.80 -20.55 5.30
N LEU A 214 12.96 -19.85 4.57
CA LEU A 214 13.10 -19.71 3.13
C LEU A 214 14.37 -18.94 2.70
N GLY A 215 15.18 -18.45 3.66
CA GLY A 215 16.41 -17.72 3.41
C GLY A 215 16.21 -16.26 3.00
N TYR A 216 15.01 -15.70 3.15
CA TYR A 216 14.78 -14.27 2.93
C TYR A 216 15.42 -13.45 4.03
N ARG A 217 15.98 -12.31 3.67
CA ARG A 217 16.57 -11.31 4.57
C ARG A 217 16.33 -9.95 3.93
N GLY A 218 15.75 -9.04 4.68
CA GLY A 218 15.47 -7.70 4.15
C GLY A 218 14.21 -7.06 4.71
N HIS A 219 13.47 -6.38 3.85
CA HIS A 219 12.28 -5.64 4.25
C HIS A 219 11.05 -6.56 4.32
N VAL A 220 10.36 -6.54 5.46
CA VAL A 220 9.05 -7.17 5.67
C VAL A 220 8.07 -6.09 6.09
N ASP A 221 6.95 -6.00 5.41
CA ASP A 221 5.89 -5.04 5.68
C ASP A 221 4.79 -5.67 6.53
N PHE A 222 4.39 -4.99 7.60
CA PHE A 222 3.17 -5.31 8.33
C PHE A 222 2.01 -4.61 7.62
N VAL A 223 1.29 -5.35 6.78
CA VAL A 223 0.22 -4.84 5.92
C VAL A 223 -1.11 -4.65 6.67
N ASP A 224 -1.01 -4.18 7.91
CA ASP A 224 -2.15 -3.88 8.77
C ASP A 224 -2.76 -2.54 8.36
N ASP A 225 -4.08 -2.44 8.32
CA ASP A 225 -4.79 -1.17 8.04
C ASP A 225 -4.47 -0.07 9.06
N ASN A 226 -4.10 -0.48 10.27
CA ASN A 226 -3.62 0.36 11.36
C ASN A 226 -2.97 -0.52 12.44
N LEU A 227 -1.68 -0.76 12.35
CA LEU A 227 -0.95 -1.61 13.30
C LEU A 227 -1.13 -1.19 14.75
N VAL A 228 -1.28 0.11 15.01
CA VAL A 228 -1.48 0.65 16.37
C VAL A 228 -2.96 0.71 16.79
N GLY A 229 -3.85 0.11 16.01
CA GLY A 229 -5.27 0.01 16.33
C GLY A 229 -5.54 -0.69 17.67
N ASN A 230 -4.73 -1.71 18.01
CA ASN A 230 -4.72 -2.37 19.30
C ASN A 230 -3.33 -2.23 19.97
N LYS A 231 -3.05 -1.04 20.53
CA LYS A 231 -1.76 -0.75 21.18
C LYS A 231 -1.40 -1.74 22.30
N LYS A 232 -2.41 -2.28 23.01
CA LYS A 232 -2.17 -3.25 24.10
C LYS A 232 -1.60 -4.56 23.56
N ALA A 233 -2.22 -5.12 22.54
CA ALA A 233 -1.73 -6.35 21.89
C ALA A 233 -0.34 -6.13 21.27
N LEU A 234 -0.13 -5.00 20.60
CA LEU A 234 1.14 -4.67 19.97
C LEU A 234 2.27 -4.52 21.01
N LYS A 235 2.02 -3.88 22.16
CA LYS A 235 2.99 -3.77 23.26
C LYS A 235 3.38 -5.11 23.90
N LEU A 236 2.49 -6.11 23.82
CA LEU A 236 2.80 -7.49 24.26
C LEU A 236 3.62 -8.25 23.20
N PHE A 237 3.37 -7.99 21.92
CA PHE A 237 4.07 -8.64 20.81
C PHE A 237 5.50 -8.13 20.60
N LEU A 238 5.70 -6.81 20.61
CA LEU A 238 6.99 -6.20 20.26
C LEU A 238 8.19 -6.68 21.08
N PRO A 239 8.11 -6.90 22.41
CA PRO A 239 9.23 -7.46 23.15
C PRO A 239 9.66 -8.86 22.68
N GLU A 240 8.71 -9.71 22.28
CA GLU A 240 8.99 -11.03 21.73
C GLU A 240 9.61 -10.91 20.32
N LEU A 241 9.11 -9.99 19.49
CA LEU A 241 9.69 -9.69 18.18
C LEU A 241 11.12 -9.16 18.31
N ILE A 242 11.40 -8.27 19.26
CA ILE A 242 12.75 -7.76 19.54
C ILE A 242 13.69 -8.93 19.89
N ARG A 243 13.29 -9.81 20.80
CA ARG A 243 14.07 -11.00 21.17
C ARG A 243 14.32 -11.89 19.95
N TRP A 244 13.27 -12.17 19.16
CA TRP A 244 13.35 -12.97 17.94
C TRP A 244 14.36 -12.37 16.93
N GLN A 245 14.35 -11.05 16.75
CA GLN A 245 15.30 -10.31 15.92
C GLN A 245 16.74 -10.41 16.47
N GLN A 246 16.91 -10.21 17.77
CA GLN A 246 18.21 -10.27 18.44
C GLN A 246 18.86 -11.65 18.32
N GLU A 247 18.09 -12.73 18.54
CA GLU A 247 18.55 -14.12 18.43
C GLU A 247 19.00 -14.48 17.02
N ARG A 248 18.43 -13.82 15.98
CA ARG A 248 18.72 -14.07 14.56
C ARG A 248 19.61 -13.01 13.91
N GLY A 249 20.16 -12.09 14.70
CA GLY A 249 21.06 -11.03 14.23
C GLY A 249 20.38 -10.00 13.33
N TYR A 250 19.14 -9.65 13.63
CA TYR A 250 18.31 -8.67 12.91
C TYR A 250 18.19 -8.97 11.41
N PRO A 251 17.58 -10.11 11.04
CA PRO A 251 17.42 -10.49 9.64
C PRO A 251 16.48 -9.57 8.86
N PHE A 252 15.52 -8.91 9.54
CA PHE A 252 14.49 -8.10 8.92
C PHE A 252 14.54 -6.64 9.39
N ARG A 253 14.03 -5.78 8.53
CA ARG A 253 13.60 -4.42 8.85
C ARG A 253 12.13 -4.29 8.49
N PHE A 254 11.37 -3.49 9.24
CA PHE A 254 9.93 -3.47 9.12
C PHE A 254 9.39 -2.09 8.72
N SER A 255 8.29 -2.10 7.95
CA SER A 255 7.40 -0.95 7.76
C SER A 255 5.97 -1.33 8.11
N THR A 256 5.10 -0.34 8.23
CA THR A 256 3.66 -0.54 8.46
C THR A 256 2.87 0.72 8.21
N GLU A 257 1.54 0.59 8.24
CA GLU A 257 0.59 1.70 8.34
C GLU A 257 0.15 1.91 9.78
N ALA A 258 0.08 3.16 10.21
CA ALA A 258 -0.34 3.53 11.55
C ALA A 258 -1.03 4.89 11.59
N SER A 259 -1.98 5.06 12.50
CA SER A 259 -2.54 6.36 12.80
C SER A 259 -1.55 7.24 13.58
N ILE A 260 -1.66 8.58 13.40
CA ILE A 260 -0.72 9.58 13.96
C ILE A 260 -0.61 9.53 15.50
N ASN A 261 -1.61 8.99 16.20
CA ASN A 261 -1.58 8.82 17.66
C ASN A 261 -0.51 7.82 18.15
N LEU A 262 0.23 7.17 17.23
CA LEU A 262 1.48 6.50 17.55
C LEU A 262 2.47 7.45 18.19
N ALA A 263 2.56 8.69 17.71
CA ALA A 263 3.50 9.70 18.18
C ALA A 263 3.32 10.11 19.64
N ASP A 264 2.16 9.83 20.24
CA ASP A 264 1.89 10.13 21.67
C ASP A 264 2.45 9.07 22.62
N ASP A 265 2.90 7.93 22.09
CA ASP A 265 3.27 6.77 22.88
C ASP A 265 4.77 6.50 22.74
N SER A 266 5.57 7.21 23.53
CA SER A 266 7.03 7.11 23.50
C SER A 266 7.54 5.69 23.79
N GLN A 267 6.84 4.93 24.64
CA GLN A 267 7.17 3.52 24.89
C GLN A 267 6.98 2.69 23.62
N LEU A 268 5.87 2.88 22.91
CA LEU A 268 5.57 2.14 21.68
C LEU A 268 6.55 2.51 20.56
N LEU A 269 6.83 3.82 20.39
CA LEU A 269 7.86 4.28 19.45
C LEU A 269 9.22 3.63 19.71
N ASN A 270 9.64 3.57 20.98
CA ASN A 270 10.91 2.93 21.36
C ASN A 270 10.90 1.41 21.07
N LEU A 271 9.82 0.69 21.38
CA LEU A 271 9.69 -0.72 21.09
C LEU A 271 9.72 -1.00 19.57
N MET A 272 9.01 -0.22 18.77
CA MET A 272 9.02 -0.35 17.31
C MET A 272 10.43 -0.07 16.75
N SER A 273 11.12 0.94 17.24
CA SER A 273 12.49 1.26 16.87
C SER A 273 13.45 0.10 17.18
N GLN A 274 13.35 -0.49 18.38
CA GLN A 274 14.17 -1.65 18.79
C GLN A 274 13.83 -2.91 17.99
N ALA A 275 12.59 -3.09 17.56
CA ALA A 275 12.19 -4.18 16.68
C ALA A 275 12.68 -4.00 15.23
N ASN A 276 13.32 -2.85 14.92
CA ASN A 276 13.85 -2.47 13.61
C ASN A 276 12.78 -2.00 12.61
N PHE A 277 11.70 -1.35 13.08
CA PHE A 277 10.86 -0.57 12.19
C PHE A 277 11.63 0.65 11.69
N PHE A 278 11.46 0.98 10.41
CA PHE A 278 12.20 2.07 9.76
C PHE A 278 11.30 3.06 9.02
N ALA A 279 10.07 2.65 8.69
CA ALA A 279 9.11 3.45 7.93
C ALA A 279 7.69 3.24 8.44
N ILE A 280 6.94 4.33 8.54
CA ILE A 280 5.53 4.34 8.94
C ILE A 280 4.73 5.14 7.91
N PHE A 281 3.70 4.52 7.33
CA PHE A 281 2.71 5.25 6.55
C PHE A 281 1.65 5.82 7.50
N VAL A 282 1.36 7.11 7.37
CA VAL A 282 0.37 7.82 8.20
C VAL A 282 -0.67 8.51 7.32
N GLY A 283 -1.94 8.15 7.50
CA GLY A 283 -3.03 8.91 6.90
C GLY A 283 -3.19 10.26 7.61
N ILE A 284 -2.74 11.34 6.98
CA ILE A 284 -2.92 12.72 7.45
C ILE A 284 -4.21 13.30 6.92
N GLU A 285 -4.50 13.09 5.66
CA GLU A 285 -5.64 13.45 4.84
C GLU A 285 -5.76 14.96 4.59
N SER A 286 -5.81 15.77 5.63
CA SER A 286 -5.92 17.23 5.54
C SER A 286 -5.13 17.93 6.63
N SER A 287 -4.66 19.14 6.36
CA SER A 287 -4.09 20.07 7.36
C SER A 287 -5.17 20.88 8.09
N ASP A 288 -6.41 20.91 7.57
CA ASP A 288 -7.52 21.67 8.15
C ASP A 288 -8.28 20.86 9.22
N ALA A 289 -8.31 21.38 10.44
CA ALA A 289 -8.98 20.74 11.57
C ALA A 289 -10.50 20.61 11.37
N ALA A 290 -11.15 21.55 10.69
CA ALA A 290 -12.59 21.51 10.43
C ALA A 290 -12.92 20.35 9.47
N THR A 291 -12.12 20.17 8.44
CA THR A 291 -12.22 19.04 7.49
C THR A 291 -12.00 17.70 8.19
N LEU A 292 -10.99 17.59 9.06
CA LEU A 292 -10.73 16.37 9.82
C LEU A 292 -11.88 16.04 10.80
N ILE A 293 -12.51 17.04 11.41
CA ILE A 293 -13.67 16.84 12.30
C ILE A 293 -14.90 16.40 11.49
N SER A 294 -15.19 17.06 10.38
CA SER A 294 -16.35 16.74 9.52
C SER A 294 -16.30 15.33 8.96
N THR A 295 -15.11 14.85 8.59
CA THR A 295 -14.85 13.52 8.07
C THR A 295 -14.58 12.46 9.15
N GLN A 296 -14.78 12.81 10.42
CA GLN A 296 -14.56 11.96 11.60
C GLN A 296 -13.12 11.46 11.79
N LYS A 297 -12.12 12.10 11.18
CA LYS A 297 -10.68 11.83 11.38
C LYS A 297 -10.16 12.54 12.65
N LYS A 298 -10.91 12.50 13.73
CA LYS A 298 -10.67 13.26 14.98
C LYS A 298 -9.34 12.95 15.66
N GLN A 299 -8.74 11.78 15.42
CA GLN A 299 -7.44 11.43 15.97
C GLN A 299 -6.30 12.34 15.48
N ASN A 300 -6.47 13.05 14.36
CA ASN A 300 -5.47 13.95 13.80
C ASN A 300 -5.60 15.40 14.34
N THR A 301 -6.67 15.76 15.06
CA THR A 301 -6.95 17.14 15.48
C THR A 301 -6.42 17.51 16.86
N ARG A 302 -5.88 16.56 17.61
CA ARG A 302 -5.57 16.74 19.06
C ARG A 302 -4.12 17.16 19.34
N ARG A 303 -3.32 17.46 18.32
CA ARG A 303 -1.87 17.66 18.45
C ARG A 303 -1.29 18.48 17.30
N SER A 304 -0.07 18.98 17.49
CA SER A 304 0.74 19.49 16.40
C SER A 304 1.17 18.33 15.50
N LEU A 305 0.85 18.44 14.21
CA LEU A 305 1.22 17.43 13.22
C LEU A 305 2.75 17.37 13.05
N ALA A 306 3.39 18.54 12.98
CA ALA A 306 4.83 18.63 12.84
C ALA A 306 5.58 17.97 14.01
N ASP A 307 5.18 18.29 15.27
CA ASP A 307 5.80 17.68 16.44
C ASP A 307 5.60 16.15 16.46
N SER A 308 4.40 15.68 16.06
CA SER A 308 4.11 14.25 16.00
C SER A 308 5.01 13.52 14.99
N ILE A 309 5.19 14.09 13.81
CA ILE A 309 6.05 13.51 12.76
C ILE A 309 7.52 13.55 13.19
N HIS A 310 7.98 14.64 13.79
CA HIS A 310 9.34 14.77 14.28
C HIS A 310 9.63 13.77 15.42
N ASN A 311 8.67 13.49 16.32
CA ASN A 311 8.80 12.43 17.33
C ASN A 311 9.05 11.04 16.70
N ILE A 312 8.41 10.75 15.55
CA ILE A 312 8.63 9.49 14.82
C ILE A 312 10.04 9.47 14.20
N TYR A 313 10.52 10.60 13.63
CA TYR A 313 11.90 10.71 13.14
C TYR A 313 12.92 10.54 14.26
N ASP A 314 12.71 11.17 15.41
CA ASP A 314 13.57 11.02 16.59
C ASP A 314 13.61 9.58 17.10
N ALA A 315 12.55 8.81 16.92
CA ALA A 315 12.53 7.37 17.19
C ALA A 315 13.25 6.52 16.10
N GLY A 316 13.78 7.15 15.06
CA GLY A 316 14.55 6.49 14.00
C GLY A 316 13.72 5.88 12.89
N MET A 317 12.48 6.30 12.71
CA MET A 317 11.59 5.86 11.63
C MET A 317 11.23 7.07 10.76
N PHE A 318 11.27 6.94 9.44
CA PHE A 318 10.74 8.01 8.59
C PHE A 318 9.23 7.81 8.33
N VAL A 319 8.56 8.90 7.98
CA VAL A 319 7.13 8.90 7.68
C VAL A 319 6.90 9.02 6.18
N THR A 320 5.97 8.21 5.68
CA THR A 320 5.27 8.41 4.42
C THR A 320 3.82 8.76 4.73
N ALA A 321 3.16 9.59 3.94
CA ALA A 321 1.83 10.07 4.32
C ALA A 321 0.83 10.12 3.17
N GLY A 322 -0.45 9.89 3.52
CA GLY A 322 -1.60 10.10 2.65
C GLY A 322 -2.24 11.47 2.88
N PHE A 323 -2.58 12.16 1.79
CA PHE A 323 -3.32 13.41 1.75
C PHE A 323 -4.44 13.31 0.72
N ILE A 324 -5.56 13.98 0.99
CA ILE A 324 -6.74 13.97 0.14
C ILE A 324 -7.18 15.41 -0.13
N VAL A 325 -7.50 15.71 -1.39
CA VAL A 325 -8.07 16.98 -1.84
C VAL A 325 -9.49 16.73 -2.36
N GLY A 326 -10.43 17.62 -2.09
CA GLY A 326 -11.80 17.57 -2.59
C GLY A 326 -12.86 17.30 -1.53
N PHE A 327 -12.56 17.50 -0.24
CA PHE A 327 -13.58 17.45 0.81
C PHE A 327 -14.53 18.64 0.72
N ASP A 328 -15.81 18.41 1.08
CA ASP A 328 -16.88 19.42 1.02
C ASP A 328 -16.60 20.67 1.90
N THR A 329 -15.76 20.54 2.94
CA THR A 329 -15.44 21.61 3.89
C THR A 329 -14.17 22.39 3.54
N GLU A 330 -13.47 22.02 2.48
CA GLU A 330 -12.25 22.71 2.04
C GLU A 330 -12.53 24.13 1.57
N LYS A 331 -11.56 25.01 1.85
CA LYS A 331 -11.56 26.41 1.46
C LYS A 331 -10.56 26.66 0.33
N ASP A 332 -10.57 27.89 -0.21
CA ASP A 332 -9.71 28.29 -1.34
C ASP A 332 -8.20 28.21 -1.05
N ASN A 333 -7.80 28.15 0.22
CA ASN A 333 -6.40 28.07 0.64
C ASN A 333 -5.91 26.63 0.86
N VAL A 334 -6.72 25.60 0.58
CA VAL A 334 -6.39 24.19 0.87
C VAL A 334 -5.05 23.74 0.29
N ALA A 335 -4.74 24.14 -0.96
CA ALA A 335 -3.46 23.78 -1.59
C ALA A 335 -2.27 24.40 -0.86
N ALA A 336 -2.35 25.69 -0.52
CA ALA A 336 -1.30 26.41 0.19
C ALA A 336 -1.05 25.84 1.58
N ASP A 337 -2.11 25.55 2.32
CA ASP A 337 -2.03 24.98 3.67
C ASP A 337 -1.47 23.55 3.66
N MET A 338 -1.86 22.73 2.68
CA MET A 338 -1.32 21.37 2.51
C MET A 338 0.17 21.40 2.16
N ILE A 339 0.59 22.27 1.24
CA ILE A 339 2.00 22.46 0.86
C ILE A 339 2.80 22.90 2.10
N ALA A 340 2.31 23.89 2.84
CA ALA A 340 2.95 24.38 4.06
C ALA A 340 3.08 23.27 5.13
N CYS A 341 2.04 22.46 5.31
CA CYS A 341 2.04 21.31 6.21
C CYS A 341 3.09 20.28 5.81
N ILE A 342 3.17 19.90 4.52
CA ILE A 342 4.15 18.93 4.01
C ILE A 342 5.57 19.46 4.18
N GLN A 343 5.80 20.74 3.97
CA GLN A 343 7.13 21.35 4.18
C GLN A 343 7.50 21.40 5.67
N ALA A 344 6.56 21.81 6.55
CA ALA A 344 6.81 21.88 8.00
C ALA A 344 7.07 20.50 8.62
N THR A 345 6.41 19.45 8.13
CA THR A 345 6.60 18.06 8.59
C THR A 345 7.81 17.40 7.94
N SER A 346 8.36 18.00 6.89
CA SER A 346 9.45 17.43 6.07
C SER A 346 9.17 16.02 5.53
N ILE A 347 7.90 15.65 5.29
CA ILE A 347 7.55 14.34 4.74
C ILE A 347 7.92 14.29 3.25
N PRO A 348 8.86 13.40 2.84
CA PRO A 348 9.32 13.38 1.44
C PRO A 348 8.40 12.55 0.53
N TRP A 349 7.80 11.50 1.04
CA TRP A 349 6.95 10.58 0.28
C TRP A 349 5.49 10.78 0.66
N CYS A 350 4.76 11.55 -0.16
CA CYS A 350 3.36 11.89 0.04
C CYS A 350 2.50 11.26 -1.05
N MET A 351 1.54 10.44 -0.67
CA MET A 351 0.45 10.04 -1.56
C MET A 351 -0.63 11.11 -1.48
N VAL A 352 -0.72 11.96 -2.49
CA VAL A 352 -1.80 12.95 -2.60
C VAL A 352 -2.82 12.44 -3.60
N GLY A 353 -4.09 12.38 -3.21
CA GLY A 353 -5.17 11.89 -4.04
C GLY A 353 -6.40 12.78 -4.00
N LEU A 354 -7.31 12.55 -4.94
CA LEU A 354 -8.63 13.17 -4.95
C LEU A 354 -9.61 12.34 -4.13
N LEU A 355 -10.50 13.01 -3.39
CA LEU A 355 -11.53 12.32 -2.61
C LEU A 355 -12.37 11.42 -3.53
N THR A 356 -12.54 10.20 -3.09
CA THR A 356 -13.27 9.17 -3.81
C THR A 356 -14.30 8.54 -2.89
N ALA A 357 -15.54 8.49 -3.34
CA ALA A 357 -16.59 7.75 -2.68
C ALA A 357 -16.42 6.26 -2.98
N LEU A 358 -15.73 5.54 -2.07
CA LEU A 358 -15.49 4.10 -2.17
C LEU A 358 -16.77 3.32 -1.84
N PRO A 359 -16.91 2.08 -2.35
CA PRO A 359 -18.10 1.26 -2.11
C PRO A 359 -18.41 1.09 -0.62
N ASN A 360 -19.68 1.17 -0.28
CA ASN A 360 -20.21 0.94 1.07
C ASN A 360 -19.70 1.88 2.17
N THR A 361 -18.96 2.95 1.86
CA THR A 361 -18.49 3.91 2.88
C THR A 361 -19.62 4.82 3.37
N GLN A 362 -19.42 5.44 4.53
CA GLN A 362 -20.36 6.45 5.04
C GLN A 362 -20.46 7.64 4.09
N LEU A 363 -19.34 8.03 3.46
CA LEU A 363 -19.28 9.07 2.43
C LEU A 363 -20.21 8.72 1.26
N THR A 364 -20.13 7.51 0.71
CA THR A 364 -20.97 7.08 -0.40
C THR A 364 -22.44 7.12 -0.03
N ARG A 365 -22.81 6.53 1.11
CA ARG A 365 -24.20 6.56 1.61
C ARG A 365 -24.72 7.98 1.84
N ARG A 366 -23.87 8.93 2.24
CA ARG A 366 -24.23 10.34 2.35
C ARG A 366 -24.47 10.97 0.99
N LEU A 367 -23.53 10.79 0.07
CA LEU A 367 -23.62 11.35 -1.28
C LEU A 367 -24.80 10.78 -2.09
N GLU A 368 -25.14 9.50 -1.91
CA GLU A 368 -26.35 8.88 -2.48
C GLU A 368 -27.62 9.56 -1.97
N ARG A 369 -27.76 9.75 -0.65
CA ARG A 369 -28.91 10.45 -0.07
C ARG A 369 -29.03 11.92 -0.52
N GLU A 370 -27.90 12.56 -0.79
CA GLU A 370 -27.84 13.93 -1.31
C GLU A 370 -28.07 14.00 -2.83
N GLY A 371 -28.17 12.86 -3.53
CA GLY A 371 -28.29 12.80 -5.00
C GLY A 371 -27.04 13.27 -5.75
N ARG A 372 -25.88 13.20 -5.12
CA ARG A 372 -24.61 13.69 -5.65
C ARG A 372 -23.71 12.60 -6.18
N PHE A 373 -23.98 11.33 -5.91
CA PHE A 373 -23.15 10.19 -6.31
C PHE A 373 -23.41 9.79 -7.76
N PHE A 374 -22.35 9.58 -8.56
CA PHE A 374 -22.46 9.20 -9.97
C PHE A 374 -22.42 7.69 -10.22
N GLY A 375 -22.16 6.89 -9.18
CA GLY A 375 -21.89 5.45 -9.33
C GLY A 375 -20.41 5.11 -9.38
N TYR A 376 -20.14 3.79 -9.47
CA TYR A 376 -18.77 3.25 -9.50
C TYR A 376 -18.23 3.03 -10.92
N ASN A 377 -18.82 3.68 -11.93
CA ASN A 377 -18.32 3.63 -13.30
C ASN A 377 -16.94 4.31 -13.37
N TRP A 378 -15.97 3.63 -12.84
CA TRP A 378 -14.59 3.99 -13.04
C TRP A 378 -14.28 3.80 -14.52
N SER A 379 -13.83 4.84 -15.17
CA SER A 379 -13.32 4.76 -16.56
C SER A 379 -12.06 3.90 -16.67
N GLY A 380 -11.80 3.07 -15.67
CA GLY A 380 -10.75 2.05 -15.68
C GLY A 380 -9.32 2.55 -15.68
N GLU A 381 -9.07 3.84 -15.68
CA GLU A 381 -7.76 4.40 -16.00
C GLU A 381 -6.93 4.83 -14.77
N GLY A 382 -7.39 4.60 -13.52
CA GLY A 382 -6.61 5.09 -12.40
C GLY A 382 -7.00 4.58 -11.02
N ASP A 383 -6.16 4.92 -10.06
CA ASP A 383 -6.43 4.88 -8.63
C ASP A 383 -6.90 6.28 -8.14
N GLN A 384 -7.07 6.47 -6.84
CA GLN A 384 -7.45 7.76 -6.24
C GLN A 384 -6.49 8.92 -6.56
N CYS A 385 -5.28 8.63 -7.01
CA CYS A 385 -4.31 9.65 -7.41
C CYS A 385 -4.51 10.12 -8.87
N THR A 386 -5.17 9.33 -9.70
CA THR A 386 -5.39 9.63 -11.12
C THR A 386 -6.88 9.82 -11.47
N GLY A 387 -7.76 9.16 -10.72
CA GLY A 387 -9.22 9.31 -10.77
C GLY A 387 -9.72 10.17 -9.60
N GLY A 388 -10.88 9.83 -9.08
CA GLY A 388 -11.52 10.49 -7.93
C GLY A 388 -12.65 11.43 -8.31
N LEU A 389 -13.28 12.03 -7.29
CA LEU A 389 -14.44 12.90 -7.45
C LEU A 389 -15.58 12.25 -8.25
N ASN A 390 -15.91 10.99 -7.93
CA ASN A 390 -17.04 10.27 -8.53
C ASN A 390 -18.41 10.73 -8.00
N PHE A 391 -18.51 12.01 -7.68
CA PHE A 391 -19.69 12.69 -7.15
C PHE A 391 -19.72 14.17 -7.54
N THR A 392 -20.89 14.84 -7.41
CA THR A 392 -21.01 16.29 -7.55
C THR A 392 -20.36 16.97 -6.34
N THR A 393 -19.32 17.75 -6.58
CA THR A 393 -18.59 18.52 -5.57
C THR A 393 -19.30 19.81 -5.20
N LEU A 394 -19.16 20.31 -3.97
CA LEU A 394 -19.72 21.62 -3.55
C LEU A 394 -18.90 22.79 -4.10
N ARG A 395 -17.57 22.64 -4.12
CA ARG A 395 -16.68 23.58 -4.83
C ARG A 395 -16.64 23.23 -6.33
N PRO A 396 -16.43 24.19 -7.21
CA PRO A 396 -16.22 23.90 -8.63
C PRO A 396 -15.11 22.86 -8.81
N ARG A 397 -15.38 21.79 -9.55
CA ARG A 397 -14.45 20.68 -9.78
C ARG A 397 -13.11 21.16 -10.36
N ARG A 398 -13.16 22.15 -11.23
CA ARG A 398 -11.99 22.78 -11.83
C ARG A 398 -11.05 23.40 -10.80
N GLU A 399 -11.59 24.03 -9.75
CA GLU A 399 -10.78 24.60 -8.65
C GLU A 399 -10.11 23.50 -7.85
N ILE A 400 -10.82 22.41 -7.55
CA ILE A 400 -10.26 21.25 -6.84
C ILE A 400 -9.13 20.61 -7.67
N TRP A 401 -9.30 20.48 -8.98
CA TRP A 401 -8.23 20.00 -9.86
C TRP A 401 -7.03 20.95 -9.91
N ALA A 402 -7.26 22.27 -9.89
CA ALA A 402 -6.19 23.26 -9.83
C ALA A 402 -5.43 23.21 -8.50
N ASP A 403 -6.13 23.02 -7.37
CA ASP A 403 -5.52 22.83 -6.06
C ASP A 403 -4.67 21.56 -6.03
N TYR A 404 -5.22 20.44 -6.50
CA TYR A 404 -4.50 19.16 -6.56
C TYR A 404 -3.25 19.27 -7.44
N ARG A 405 -3.37 19.90 -8.61
CA ARG A 405 -2.25 20.20 -9.50
C ARG A 405 -1.16 21.01 -8.80
N ALA A 406 -1.54 22.09 -8.10
CA ALA A 406 -0.61 22.97 -7.38
C ALA A 406 0.12 22.21 -6.27
N VAL A 407 -0.57 21.35 -5.52
CA VAL A 407 0.06 20.51 -4.50
C VAL A 407 1.10 19.58 -5.11
N LEU A 408 0.76 18.84 -6.19
CA LEU A 408 1.69 17.91 -6.83
C LEU A 408 2.91 18.63 -7.40
N GLU A 409 2.73 19.78 -8.05
CA GLU A 409 3.79 20.57 -8.64
C GLU A 409 4.81 21.04 -7.58
N ASN A 410 4.33 21.51 -6.42
CA ASN A 410 5.19 22.00 -5.34
C ASN A 410 5.83 20.85 -4.54
N VAL A 411 5.06 19.82 -4.22
CA VAL A 411 5.55 18.70 -3.38
C VAL A 411 6.62 17.89 -4.11
N TYR A 412 6.50 17.73 -5.42
CA TYR A 412 7.44 16.96 -6.24
C TYR A 412 8.39 17.84 -7.06
N GLU A 413 8.47 19.12 -6.77
CA GLU A 413 9.57 19.97 -7.26
C GLU A 413 10.91 19.43 -6.70
N PRO A 414 11.95 19.21 -7.54
CA PRO A 414 13.18 18.56 -7.11
C PRO A 414 13.83 19.18 -5.88
N ALA A 415 13.98 20.53 -5.83
CA ALA A 415 14.64 21.17 -4.72
C ALA A 415 13.89 20.96 -3.40
N ALA A 416 12.56 21.14 -3.41
CA ALA A 416 11.69 20.94 -2.26
C ALA A 416 11.71 19.49 -1.77
N PHE A 417 11.59 18.53 -2.68
CA PHE A 417 11.62 17.10 -2.33
C PHE A 417 12.95 16.71 -1.68
N PHE A 418 14.09 17.02 -2.32
CA PHE A 418 15.40 16.64 -1.80
C PHE A 418 15.77 17.40 -0.52
N GLU A 419 15.19 18.57 -0.28
CA GLU A 419 15.32 19.28 1.00
C GLU A 419 14.62 18.53 2.13
N ARG A 420 13.38 18.07 1.93
CA ARG A 420 12.68 17.22 2.90
C ARG A 420 13.44 15.93 3.16
N VAL A 421 13.99 15.28 2.14
CA VAL A 421 14.84 14.09 2.32
C VAL A 421 16.06 14.39 3.19
N ARG A 422 16.71 15.55 3.02
CA ARG A 422 17.84 15.96 3.89
C ARG A 422 17.41 16.15 5.33
N HIS A 423 16.28 16.83 5.57
CA HIS A 423 15.74 17.01 6.92
C HIS A 423 15.49 15.67 7.60
N VAL A 424 14.83 14.73 6.92
CA VAL A 424 14.64 13.37 7.43
C VAL A 424 15.98 12.70 7.73
N GLY A 425 16.95 12.80 6.82
CA GLY A 425 18.29 12.25 7.01
C GLY A 425 19.01 12.79 8.25
N HIS A 426 18.83 14.07 8.56
CA HIS A 426 19.37 14.69 9.78
C HIS A 426 18.60 14.31 11.05
N ALA A 427 17.26 14.24 10.98
CA ALA A 427 16.39 14.02 12.13
C ALA A 427 16.35 12.55 12.60
N MET A 428 16.48 11.58 11.68
CA MET A 428 16.36 10.15 12.02
C MET A 428 17.44 9.67 12.98
N ARG A 429 17.06 9.34 14.21
CA ARG A 429 18.00 8.80 15.24
C ARG A 429 17.91 7.27 15.31
N ARG A 430 18.58 6.59 14.38
CA ARG A 430 18.57 5.13 14.33
C ARG A 430 19.17 4.50 15.59
N PRO A 431 18.49 3.52 16.22
CA PRO A 431 19.04 2.82 17.38
C PRO A 431 20.24 1.96 16.99
N ALA A 432 21.17 1.81 17.91
CA ALA A 432 22.25 0.83 17.77
C ALA A 432 21.68 -0.58 18.05
N LEU A 433 21.23 -1.25 16.99
CA LEU A 433 20.70 -2.62 17.10
C LEU A 433 21.83 -3.61 17.40
N ARG A 434 21.71 -4.35 18.49
CA ARG A 434 22.71 -5.34 18.91
C ARG A 434 22.11 -6.74 18.96
N ALA A 435 22.73 -7.68 18.23
CA ALA A 435 22.42 -9.09 18.36
C ALA A 435 22.81 -9.61 19.74
N LEU A 436 22.13 -10.64 20.23
CA LEU A 436 22.52 -11.31 21.48
C LEU A 436 23.89 -12.02 21.33
N PRO A 437 24.71 -12.13 22.41
CA PRO A 437 25.88 -12.97 22.41
C PRO A 437 25.48 -14.40 22.04
N GLY A 438 26.14 -15.00 21.05
CA GLY A 438 25.80 -16.34 20.57
C GLY A 438 24.67 -16.38 19.51
N ALA A 439 24.06 -15.22 19.15
CA ALA A 439 23.19 -15.16 17.99
C ALA A 439 23.92 -15.79 16.80
N VAL A 440 23.31 -16.82 16.23
CA VAL A 440 23.83 -17.48 15.03
C VAL A 440 23.24 -16.77 13.83
N PRO A 441 23.88 -15.71 13.29
CA PRO A 441 23.59 -15.33 11.93
C PRO A 441 23.89 -16.59 11.13
N GLN A 442 22.91 -17.11 10.39
CA GLN A 442 23.19 -18.22 9.46
C GLN A 442 24.49 -17.84 8.73
N ARG A 443 25.56 -18.60 8.98
CA ARG A 443 26.90 -18.33 8.46
C ARG A 443 26.80 -18.29 6.95
N LYS A 444 26.49 -17.10 6.42
CA LYS A 444 26.61 -16.90 4.96
C LYS A 444 28.03 -17.31 4.66
N SER A 445 28.24 -18.26 3.76
CA SER A 445 29.60 -18.58 3.32
C SER A 445 30.27 -17.26 2.95
N LYS A 446 31.58 -17.13 3.12
CA LYS A 446 32.32 -15.91 2.74
C LYS A 446 31.94 -15.47 1.31
N PHE A 447 31.71 -16.44 0.42
CA PHE A 447 31.23 -16.21 -0.96
C PHE A 447 29.81 -15.63 -1.03
N ALA A 448 28.88 -16.09 -0.20
CA ALA A 448 27.51 -15.55 -0.18
C ALA A 448 27.48 -14.12 0.39
N THR A 449 28.36 -13.82 1.36
CA THR A 449 28.52 -12.45 1.91
C THR A 449 29.16 -11.53 0.87
N LEU A 450 30.19 -11.99 0.15
CA LEU A 450 30.81 -11.24 -0.96
C LEU A 450 29.84 -10.99 -2.10
N ARG A 451 29.04 -12.00 -2.51
CA ARG A 451 28.00 -11.83 -3.54
C ARG A 451 26.90 -10.88 -3.10
N GLY A 452 26.49 -10.91 -1.83
CA GLY A 452 25.52 -9.96 -1.25
C GLY A 452 26.05 -8.52 -1.33
N ARG A 453 27.26 -8.27 -0.83
CA ARG A 453 27.93 -6.96 -0.91
C ARG A 453 28.12 -6.50 -2.35
N ALA A 454 28.53 -7.38 -3.26
CA ALA A 454 28.68 -7.05 -4.68
C ALA A 454 27.35 -6.67 -5.33
N ARG A 455 26.23 -7.28 -4.91
CA ARG A 455 24.89 -6.90 -5.37
C ARG A 455 24.51 -5.50 -4.86
N ASP A 456 24.76 -5.22 -3.59
CA ASP A 456 24.43 -3.94 -2.96
C ASP A 456 25.28 -2.80 -3.58
N TYR A 457 26.58 -3.03 -3.80
CA TYR A 457 27.46 -2.07 -4.50
C TYR A 457 27.04 -1.85 -5.98
N ARG A 458 26.59 -2.89 -6.69
CA ARG A 458 26.06 -2.74 -8.05
C ARG A 458 24.75 -1.95 -8.05
N ALA A 459 23.85 -2.18 -7.07
CA ALA A 459 22.63 -1.40 -6.94
C ALA A 459 22.97 0.08 -6.67
N LEU A 460 23.87 0.37 -5.72
CA LEU A 460 24.32 1.72 -5.44
C LEU A 460 24.97 2.36 -6.68
N GLY A 461 25.83 1.64 -7.40
CA GLY A 461 26.44 2.11 -8.65
C GLY A 461 25.40 2.45 -9.72
N ARG A 462 24.34 1.63 -9.86
CA ARG A 462 23.21 1.93 -10.77
C ARG A 462 22.45 3.18 -10.34
N VAL A 463 22.21 3.35 -9.03
CA VAL A 463 21.57 4.57 -8.49
C VAL A 463 22.42 5.80 -8.79
N MET A 464 23.71 5.76 -8.46
CA MET A 464 24.63 6.87 -8.72
C MET A 464 24.69 7.23 -10.21
N TRP A 465 24.82 6.22 -11.08
CA TRP A 465 24.83 6.43 -12.52
C TRP A 465 23.51 7.02 -13.02
N ARG A 466 22.37 6.50 -12.56
CA ARG A 466 21.06 6.97 -12.98
C ARG A 466 20.82 8.42 -12.53
N MET A 467 21.15 8.75 -11.26
CA MET A 467 20.98 10.09 -10.69
C MET A 467 22.00 11.11 -11.22
N THR A 468 23.14 10.67 -11.75
CA THR A 468 24.20 11.57 -12.23
C THR A 468 24.19 11.75 -13.75
N VAL A 469 23.98 10.65 -14.49
CA VAL A 469 24.12 10.61 -15.96
C VAL A 469 22.77 10.63 -16.66
N ARG A 470 21.83 9.78 -16.23
CA ARG A 470 20.49 9.67 -16.86
C ARG A 470 19.54 10.79 -16.48
N ARG A 471 19.71 11.35 -15.28
CA ARG A 471 18.92 12.45 -14.74
C ARG A 471 19.83 13.60 -14.32
N PRO A 472 20.42 14.32 -15.29
CA PRO A 472 21.33 15.44 -15.01
C PRO A 472 20.66 16.59 -14.26
N ASP A 473 19.35 16.75 -14.41
CA ASP A 473 18.48 17.65 -13.65
C ASP A 473 18.52 17.38 -12.14
N LEU A 474 18.63 16.11 -11.72
CA LEU A 474 18.67 15.70 -10.33
C LEU A 474 20.09 15.64 -9.74
N ARG A 475 21.13 15.69 -10.58
CA ARG A 475 22.53 15.46 -10.18
C ARG A 475 22.96 16.31 -8.98
N ARG A 476 22.70 17.64 -9.03
CA ARG A 476 23.08 18.56 -7.95
C ARG A 476 22.35 18.26 -6.65
N HIS A 477 21.06 18.00 -6.72
CA HIS A 477 20.21 17.69 -5.57
C HIS A 477 20.62 16.35 -4.93
N PHE A 478 20.85 15.33 -5.75
CA PHE A 478 21.31 14.02 -5.30
C PHE A 478 22.63 14.10 -4.54
N TRP A 479 23.68 14.66 -5.15
CA TRP A 479 25.00 14.70 -4.54
C TRP A 479 25.05 15.59 -3.31
N ARG A 480 24.37 16.73 -3.31
CA ARG A 480 24.24 17.58 -2.13
C ARG A 480 23.62 16.81 -0.97
N THR A 481 22.48 16.13 -1.20
CA THR A 481 21.77 15.37 -0.18
C THR A 481 22.60 14.17 0.30
N PHE A 482 23.20 13.43 -0.62
CA PHE A 482 24.03 12.27 -0.29
C PHE A 482 25.23 12.64 0.57
N LEU A 483 26.02 13.62 0.15
CA LEU A 483 27.24 14.03 0.87
C LEU A 483 26.93 14.68 2.22
N ASP A 484 25.89 15.48 2.29
CA ASP A 484 25.45 16.13 3.52
C ASP A 484 25.02 15.08 4.57
N CYS A 485 24.14 14.16 4.20
CA CYS A 485 23.71 13.09 5.10
C CYS A 485 24.81 12.08 5.43
N ALA A 486 25.69 11.76 4.47
CA ALA A 486 26.83 10.88 4.73
C ALA A 486 27.79 11.45 5.77
N LYS A 487 27.92 12.79 5.83
CA LYS A 487 28.75 13.50 6.79
C LYS A 487 28.07 13.66 8.16
N SER A 488 26.80 14.02 8.17
CA SER A 488 26.07 14.39 9.39
C SER A 488 25.44 13.19 10.10
N ASN A 489 24.88 12.22 9.36
CA ASN A 489 24.20 11.04 9.91
C ASN A 489 24.35 9.81 9.00
N PRO A 490 25.53 9.18 8.97
CA PRO A 490 25.78 8.02 8.12
C PRO A 490 24.88 6.81 8.45
N ALA A 491 24.30 6.75 9.64
CA ALA A 491 23.38 5.67 10.05
C ALA A 491 22.03 5.74 9.32
N ALA A 492 21.62 6.92 8.82
CA ALA A 492 20.40 7.11 8.07
C ALA A 492 20.62 7.05 6.54
N LEU A 493 21.87 6.94 6.06
CA LEU A 493 22.19 7.09 4.64
C LEU A 493 21.47 6.10 3.73
N ASP A 494 21.31 4.86 4.14
CA ASP A 494 20.60 3.84 3.35
C ASP A 494 19.14 4.24 3.09
N TYR A 495 18.48 4.84 4.08
CA TYR A 495 17.10 5.31 3.97
C TYR A 495 17.01 6.59 3.14
N VAL A 496 17.97 7.49 3.28
CA VAL A 496 18.10 8.69 2.44
C VAL A 496 18.26 8.30 0.97
N VAL A 497 19.13 7.34 0.66
CA VAL A 497 19.29 6.83 -0.72
C VAL A 497 18.00 6.20 -1.22
N MET A 498 17.31 5.42 -0.40
CA MET A 498 16.03 4.81 -0.75
C MET A 498 14.98 5.89 -1.09
N LEU A 499 14.83 6.92 -0.26
CA LEU A 499 13.91 8.02 -0.50
C LEU A 499 14.26 8.80 -1.78
N MET A 500 15.54 9.04 -2.03
CA MET A 500 15.99 9.68 -3.28
C MET A 500 15.64 8.83 -4.52
N VAL A 501 15.74 7.51 -4.42
CA VAL A 501 15.40 6.59 -5.54
C VAL A 501 13.89 6.57 -5.80
N VAL A 502 13.08 6.60 -4.77
CA VAL A 502 11.61 6.67 -4.90
C VAL A 502 11.18 7.90 -5.72
N TYR A 503 11.92 8.99 -5.66
CA TYR A 503 11.68 10.17 -6.48
C TYR A 503 11.70 9.90 -7.99
N LEU A 504 12.47 8.93 -8.47
CA LEU A 504 12.50 8.57 -9.89
C LEU A 504 11.13 8.14 -10.40
N HIS A 505 10.37 7.45 -9.55
CA HIS A 505 8.98 7.10 -9.83
C HIS A 505 8.04 8.28 -9.54
N LEU A 506 8.07 8.82 -8.32
CA LEU A 506 7.12 9.83 -7.87
C LEU A 506 7.16 11.13 -8.71
N GLY A 507 8.35 11.58 -9.09
CA GLY A 507 8.48 12.76 -9.93
C GLY A 507 7.86 12.60 -11.31
N ARG A 508 7.99 11.42 -11.94
CA ARG A 508 7.35 11.11 -13.23
C ARG A 508 5.86 10.91 -13.07
N PHE A 509 5.45 10.19 -12.04
CA PHE A 509 4.06 9.99 -11.72
C PHE A 509 3.33 11.32 -11.54
N ALA A 510 3.87 12.22 -10.72
CA ALA A 510 3.31 13.56 -10.52
C ALA A 510 3.19 14.34 -11.84
N GLN A 511 4.22 14.31 -12.69
CA GLN A 511 4.16 14.97 -14.01
C GLN A 511 3.08 14.39 -14.91
N SER A 512 2.87 13.06 -14.91
CA SER A 512 1.80 12.44 -15.71
C SER A 512 0.41 12.82 -15.20
N VAL A 513 0.23 12.87 -13.87
CA VAL A 513 -1.03 13.31 -13.26
C VAL A 513 -1.29 14.80 -13.53
N ILE A 514 -0.28 15.66 -13.42
CA ILE A 514 -0.38 17.10 -13.74
C ILE A 514 -0.81 17.30 -15.20
N ALA A 515 -0.20 16.57 -16.13
CA ALA A 515 -0.56 16.65 -17.55
C ALA A 515 -2.02 16.20 -17.82
N GLU A 516 -2.51 15.22 -17.07
CA GLU A 516 -3.90 14.80 -17.15
C GLU A 516 -4.86 15.85 -16.56
N LEU A 517 -4.49 16.44 -15.42
CA LEU A 517 -5.26 17.53 -14.81
C LEU A 517 -5.33 18.76 -15.71
N ASP A 518 -4.23 19.14 -16.37
CA ASP A 518 -4.20 20.24 -17.33
C ASP A 518 -5.18 20.01 -18.49
N ARG A 519 -5.28 18.75 -18.99
CA ARG A 519 -6.26 18.37 -20.02
C ARG A 519 -7.70 18.49 -19.51
N LYS A 520 -7.99 17.98 -18.31
CA LYS A 520 -9.33 18.04 -17.68
C LYS A 520 -9.76 19.48 -17.45
N ILE A 521 -8.88 20.32 -16.92
CA ILE A 521 -9.14 21.76 -16.68
C ILE A 521 -9.42 22.51 -17.99
N ALA A 522 -8.70 22.18 -19.07
CA ALA A 522 -8.91 22.80 -20.38
C ALA A 522 -10.26 22.40 -20.99
N LEU A 523 -10.64 21.11 -20.92
CA LEU A 523 -11.92 20.61 -21.44
C LEU A 523 -13.12 21.22 -20.70
N ASP A 524 -13.07 21.31 -19.38
CA ASP A 524 -14.11 21.92 -18.56
C ASP A 524 -14.30 23.42 -18.89
N ARG A 525 -13.21 24.12 -19.23
CA ARG A 525 -13.26 25.50 -19.69
C ARG A 525 -14.01 25.63 -21.03
N ASP A 526 -13.69 24.78 -21.99
CA ASP A 526 -14.29 24.79 -23.32
C ASP A 526 -15.79 24.47 -23.26
N GLU A 527 -16.22 23.54 -22.41
CA GLU A 527 -17.63 23.21 -22.17
C GLU A 527 -18.38 24.38 -21.54
N SER A 528 -17.77 25.04 -20.53
CA SER A 528 -18.35 26.21 -19.87
C SER A 528 -18.49 27.40 -20.83
N GLU A 529 -17.50 27.66 -21.69
CA GLU A 529 -17.52 28.71 -22.69
C GLU A 529 -18.57 28.43 -23.80
N ARG A 530 -18.75 27.17 -24.23
CA ARG A 530 -19.79 26.76 -25.18
C ARG A 530 -21.18 26.91 -24.59
N SER A 531 -21.40 26.50 -23.33
CA SER A 531 -22.68 26.65 -22.64
C SER A 531 -23.02 28.13 -22.39
N GLY A 532 -22.03 28.95 -22.03
CA GLY A 532 -22.23 30.40 -21.87
C GLY A 532 -22.56 31.12 -23.17
N LYS A 533 -21.94 30.72 -24.30
CA LYS A 533 -22.31 31.26 -25.64
C LYS A 533 -23.67 30.80 -26.11
N ALA A 534 -24.10 29.58 -25.79
CA ALA A 534 -25.44 29.10 -26.11
C ALA A 534 -26.53 29.87 -25.35
N LEU A 535 -26.27 30.26 -24.11
CA LEU A 535 -27.18 31.09 -23.30
C LEU A 535 -27.25 32.57 -23.74
N GLN A 536 -26.22 33.08 -24.42
CA GLN A 536 -26.21 34.46 -24.97
C GLN A 536 -26.87 34.56 -26.36
N ILE A 537 -27.11 33.43 -27.03
CA ILE A 537 -27.72 33.34 -28.35
C ILE A 537 -29.22 32.96 -28.25
N ALA A 538 -29.70 32.51 -27.09
CA ALA A 538 -31.11 32.25 -26.78
C ALA A 538 -31.75 33.44 -26.07
#